data_1ec3663a9cc8ec11cad50540829af1ee
#
_entry.id   1ec3663a9cc8ec11cad50540829af1ee
#
_cell.length_a   1.000
_cell.length_b   1.000
_cell.length_c   1.000
_cell.angle_alpha   90.00
_cell.angle_beta   90.00
_cell.angle_gamma   90.00
#
_symmetry.space_group_name_H-M   'P 1'
#
loop_
_entity.id
_entity.type
_entity.pdbx_description
1 polymer ?
#
loop_
_entity_poly.entity_id
_entity_poly.type
_entity_poly.pdbx_seq_one_letter_code
_entity_poly.pdbx_strand_id
1 'polypeptide(L)'
;MPNTWHSSLVSTAANLKNRALNLFLKQNCPLCDRTAIDICCQYCQRQIQECQLADPARYWYGELPLFAWGKYTGSIKRSMGKLKYDGHRSIAYLYGELLADSWQKSQPSIDNLIVIPIPLHADKLASRGFNQAELIARKFCQVTGAKLDLSLQRTRSTVAQFGLSKSARQENVAGAFALVRSSLKSGANILLIDDIYTTGSTVRSVASVLRSHQLDVCGVAVVATGRDD
;
A
#
# COMPACT_ATOMS: atom_id res chain seq x y z
N MET A 1 -25.10 -10.05 -36.43
CA MET A 1 -25.00 -8.94 -35.48
C MET A 1 -25.70 -9.33 -34.19
N PRO A 2 -24.99 -9.64 -33.09
CA PRO A 2 -25.60 -9.90 -31.79
C PRO A 2 -25.37 -8.69 -30.85
N ASN A 3 -26.40 -8.39 -30.09
CA ASN A 3 -26.63 -7.24 -29.22
C ASN A 3 -25.59 -7.06 -28.10
N THR A 4 -24.93 -5.90 -28.08
CA THR A 4 -23.96 -5.44 -27.06
C THR A 4 -24.59 -4.56 -25.96
N TRP A 5 -25.88 -4.73 -25.63
CA TRP A 5 -26.60 -3.82 -24.72
C TRP A 5 -26.77 -4.32 -23.27
N HIS A 6 -26.32 -5.53 -22.92
CA HIS A 6 -26.57 -6.09 -21.57
C HIS A 6 -25.48 -5.87 -20.52
N SER A 7 -24.26 -5.42 -20.88
CA SER A 7 -23.17 -5.28 -19.90
C SER A 7 -23.13 -3.95 -19.14
N SER A 8 -23.75 -2.89 -19.66
CA SER A 8 -23.71 -1.55 -19.02
C SER A 8 -24.79 -1.36 -17.94
N LEU A 9 -25.89 -2.09 -17.98
CA LEU A 9 -27.00 -1.93 -17.03
C LEU A 9 -26.74 -2.61 -15.68
N VAL A 10 -25.93 -3.66 -15.65
CA VAL A 10 -25.62 -4.39 -14.38
C VAL A 10 -24.66 -3.59 -13.51
N SER A 11 -23.70 -2.87 -14.08
CA SER A 11 -22.77 -2.03 -13.33
C SER A 11 -23.44 -0.79 -12.74
N THR A 12 -24.42 -0.22 -13.44
CA THR A 12 -25.18 0.95 -12.95
C THR A 12 -26.12 0.60 -11.82
N ALA A 13 -26.78 -0.56 -11.89
CA ALA A 13 -27.70 -1.01 -10.83
C ALA A 13 -26.99 -1.40 -9.53
N ALA A 14 -25.81 -2.01 -9.60
CA ALA A 14 -24.98 -2.31 -8.43
C ALA A 14 -24.47 -1.02 -7.77
N ASN A 15 -24.05 -0.04 -8.55
CA ASN A 15 -23.64 1.27 -8.03
C ASN A 15 -24.82 2.07 -7.42
N LEU A 16 -26.02 1.99 -7.97
CA LEU A 16 -27.20 2.63 -7.38
C LEU A 16 -27.62 1.97 -6.05
N LYS A 17 -27.61 0.62 -5.97
CA LYS A 17 -27.89 -0.08 -4.71
C LYS A 17 -26.90 0.26 -3.61
N ASN A 18 -25.60 0.32 -3.91
CA ASN A 18 -24.59 0.73 -2.94
C ASN A 18 -24.73 2.19 -2.54
N ARG A 19 -25.09 3.10 -3.46
CA ARG A 19 -25.37 4.50 -3.14
C ARG A 19 -26.62 4.66 -2.27
N ALA A 20 -27.69 3.90 -2.52
CA ALA A 20 -28.91 3.95 -1.72
C ALA A 20 -28.67 3.40 -0.30
N LEU A 21 -27.93 2.31 -0.15
CA LEU A 21 -27.54 1.77 1.16
C LEU A 21 -26.63 2.75 1.95
N ASN A 22 -25.72 3.44 1.28
CA ASN A 22 -24.86 4.45 1.91
C ASN A 22 -25.60 5.73 2.34
N LEU A 23 -26.78 6.02 1.78
CA LEU A 23 -27.62 7.12 2.24
C LEU A 23 -28.22 6.87 3.64
N PHE A 24 -28.36 5.61 4.05
CA PHE A 24 -28.89 5.24 5.36
C PHE A 24 -27.83 4.98 6.42
N LEU A 25 -26.57 4.74 6.03
CA LEU A 25 -25.44 4.53 6.94
C LEU A 25 -24.49 5.73 6.86
N LYS A 26 -24.91 6.86 7.44
CA LYS A 26 -24.01 8.01 7.64
C LYS A 26 -22.87 7.55 8.55
N GLN A 27 -21.68 7.36 7.98
CA GLN A 27 -20.45 7.11 8.75
C GLN A 27 -19.82 8.44 9.15
N ASN A 28 -19.16 8.45 10.28
CA ASN A 28 -18.32 9.59 10.64
C ASN A 28 -16.94 9.43 9.95
N CYS A 29 -16.45 10.54 9.44
CA CYS A 29 -15.11 10.61 8.86
C CYS A 29 -14.06 10.26 9.93
N PRO A 30 -13.19 9.25 9.75
CA PRO A 30 -12.21 8.83 10.75
C PRO A 30 -11.17 9.90 11.06
N LEU A 31 -11.09 10.97 10.27
CA LEU A 31 -10.11 12.04 10.44
C LEU A 31 -10.65 13.28 11.15
N CYS A 32 -11.96 13.55 11.10
CA CYS A 32 -12.52 14.79 11.64
C CYS A 32 -13.95 14.66 12.20
N ASP A 33 -14.50 13.46 12.27
CA ASP A 33 -15.82 13.12 12.81
C ASP A 33 -17.03 13.73 12.06
N ARG A 34 -16.82 14.51 11.00
CA ARG A 34 -17.92 14.99 10.16
C ARG A 34 -18.56 13.84 9.43
N THR A 35 -19.85 13.96 9.13
CA THR A 35 -20.56 12.99 8.29
C THR A 35 -19.84 12.79 6.97
N ALA A 36 -19.66 11.53 6.57
CA ALA A 36 -19.02 11.11 5.33
C ALA A 36 -19.92 10.13 4.58
N ILE A 37 -19.97 10.26 3.26
CA ILE A 37 -20.62 9.30 2.35
C ILE A 37 -19.64 8.19 1.99
N ASP A 38 -18.37 8.55 1.87
CA ASP A 38 -17.25 7.66 1.60
C ASP A 38 -16.40 7.45 2.88
N ILE A 39 -15.26 6.77 2.75
CA ILE A 39 -14.33 6.52 3.86
C ILE A 39 -13.96 7.80 4.61
N CYS A 40 -13.74 8.91 3.88
CA CYS A 40 -13.48 10.23 4.44
C CYS A 40 -14.45 11.26 3.86
N CYS A 41 -14.76 12.32 4.64
CA CYS A 41 -15.53 13.44 4.12
C CYS A 41 -14.73 14.19 3.04
N GLN A 42 -15.43 14.90 2.15
CA GLN A 42 -14.83 15.63 1.03
C GLN A 42 -13.68 16.57 1.44
N TYR A 43 -13.82 17.23 2.60
CA TYR A 43 -12.79 18.12 3.13
C TYR A 43 -11.49 17.36 3.43
N CYS A 44 -11.57 16.21 4.12
CA CYS A 44 -10.41 15.39 4.43
C CYS A 44 -9.82 14.70 3.20
N GLN A 45 -10.65 14.29 2.24
CA GLN A 45 -10.20 13.77 0.95
C GLN A 45 -9.36 14.82 0.20
N ARG A 46 -9.84 16.07 0.13
CA ARG A 46 -9.08 17.17 -0.49
C ARG A 46 -7.73 17.39 0.19
N GLN A 47 -7.70 17.44 1.52
CA GLN A 47 -6.46 17.58 2.27
C GLN A 47 -5.47 16.42 2.09
N ILE A 48 -5.97 15.19 1.89
CA ILE A 48 -5.13 14.04 1.53
C ILE A 48 -4.58 14.27 0.11
N GLN A 49 -5.43 14.68 -0.83
CA GLN A 49 -5.05 14.90 -2.23
C GLN A 49 -3.98 16.00 -2.38
N GLU A 50 -4.01 17.03 -1.54
CA GLU A 50 -2.98 18.08 -1.50
C GLU A 50 -1.59 17.55 -1.12
N CYS A 51 -1.50 16.37 -0.53
CA CYS A 51 -0.22 15.71 -0.23
C CYS A 51 0.32 14.87 -1.40
N GLN A 52 -0.45 14.69 -2.48
CA GLN A 52 -0.02 13.90 -3.64
C GLN A 52 1.20 14.52 -4.30
N LEU A 53 2.14 13.68 -4.73
CA LEU A 53 3.27 14.12 -5.56
C LEU A 53 2.77 14.43 -6.97
N ALA A 54 3.29 15.50 -7.56
CA ALA A 54 2.99 15.85 -8.96
C ALA A 54 3.42 14.72 -9.92
N ASP A 55 4.55 14.07 -9.61
CA ASP A 55 5.02 12.87 -10.28
C ASP A 55 5.31 11.77 -9.26
N PRO A 56 4.41 10.80 -9.07
CA PRO A 56 4.62 9.66 -8.19
C PRO A 56 5.76 8.74 -8.62
N ALA A 57 6.14 8.76 -9.89
CA ALA A 57 7.22 7.95 -10.47
C ALA A 57 8.59 8.66 -10.45
N ARG A 58 8.68 9.86 -9.92
CA ARG A 58 9.92 10.67 -9.90
C ARG A 58 11.15 9.96 -9.32
N TYR A 59 10.94 8.93 -8.48
CA TYR A 59 12.01 8.09 -7.93
C TYR A 59 12.02 6.67 -8.55
N TRP A 60 11.36 6.47 -9.69
CA TRP A 60 11.30 5.18 -10.37
C TRP A 60 12.57 4.94 -11.20
N TYR A 61 13.71 4.85 -10.50
CA TYR A 61 15.04 4.59 -11.08
C TYR A 61 15.98 3.91 -10.08
N GLY A 62 17.14 3.48 -10.58
CA GLY A 62 18.19 2.85 -9.77
C GLY A 62 17.91 1.38 -9.45
N GLU A 63 18.66 0.83 -8.51
CA GLU A 63 18.64 -0.60 -8.17
C GLU A 63 17.31 -1.07 -7.54
N LEU A 64 16.63 -0.20 -6.82
CA LEU A 64 15.33 -0.46 -6.21
C LEU A 64 14.42 0.76 -6.46
N PRO A 65 13.77 0.80 -7.65
CA PRO A 65 12.88 1.88 -8.02
C PRO A 65 11.77 2.11 -7.01
N LEU A 66 11.42 3.38 -6.76
CA LEU A 66 10.39 3.75 -5.79
C LEU A 66 9.26 4.53 -6.46
N PHE A 67 8.04 4.04 -6.34
CA PHE A 67 6.81 4.74 -6.64
C PHE A 67 6.19 5.23 -5.34
N ALA A 68 6.04 6.53 -5.18
CA ALA A 68 5.45 7.13 -3.99
C ALA A 68 4.25 7.99 -4.36
N TRP A 69 3.07 7.66 -3.84
CA TRP A 69 1.87 8.42 -4.14
C TRP A 69 1.96 9.86 -3.61
N GLY A 70 2.47 10.08 -2.41
CA GLY A 70 2.47 11.39 -1.78
C GLY A 70 3.65 11.67 -0.85
N LYS A 71 3.69 12.88 -0.31
CA LYS A 71 4.64 13.31 0.73
C LYS A 71 4.13 12.91 2.12
N TYR A 72 5.02 12.40 2.98
CA TYR A 72 4.67 12.02 4.36
C TYR A 72 4.54 13.26 5.25
N THR A 73 3.54 14.09 4.99
CA THR A 73 3.24 15.35 5.67
C THR A 73 1.74 15.46 5.98
N GLY A 74 1.35 16.49 6.71
CA GLY A 74 -0.03 16.94 6.85
C GLY A 74 -1.03 15.83 7.13
N SER A 75 -2.01 15.71 6.24
CA SER A 75 -3.13 14.78 6.38
C SER A 75 -2.76 13.32 6.18
N ILE A 76 -1.72 13.01 5.40
CA ILE A 76 -1.22 11.62 5.31
C ILE A 76 -0.64 11.19 6.67
N LYS A 77 0.19 12.00 7.30
CA LYS A 77 0.77 11.68 8.60
C LYS A 77 -0.31 11.43 9.65
N ARG A 78 -1.34 12.30 9.69
CA ARG A 78 -2.49 12.17 10.60
C ARG A 78 -3.30 10.90 10.32
N SER A 79 -3.64 10.64 9.07
CA SER A 79 -4.45 9.46 8.68
C SER A 79 -3.72 8.15 8.88
N MET A 80 -2.39 8.11 8.66
CA MET A 80 -1.57 6.94 8.98
C MET A 80 -1.53 6.67 10.49
N GLY A 81 -1.57 7.72 11.32
CA GLY A 81 -1.75 7.57 12.76
C GLY A 81 -3.08 6.89 13.10
N LYS A 82 -4.19 7.39 12.54
CA LYS A 82 -5.53 6.81 12.70
C LYS A 82 -5.60 5.35 12.23
N LEU A 83 -4.98 5.04 11.10
CA LEU A 83 -4.87 3.66 10.61
C LEU A 83 -4.10 2.78 11.60
N LYS A 84 -2.91 3.20 12.05
CA LYS A 84 -1.99 2.36 12.80
C LYS A 84 -2.37 2.16 14.28
N TYR A 85 -2.99 3.16 14.91
CA TYR A 85 -3.19 3.20 16.35
C TYR A 85 -4.67 3.20 16.75
N ASP A 86 -5.57 3.75 15.92
CA ASP A 86 -7.00 3.84 16.23
C ASP A 86 -7.82 2.78 15.46
N GLY A 87 -7.18 1.90 14.70
CA GLY A 87 -7.83 0.74 14.05
C GLY A 87 -8.71 1.07 12.83
N HIS A 88 -8.64 2.29 12.27
CA HIS A 88 -9.44 2.69 11.11
C HIS A 88 -8.95 2.04 9.80
N ARG A 89 -9.20 0.73 9.65
CA ARG A 89 -8.74 -0.09 8.50
C ARG A 89 -9.20 0.42 7.15
N SER A 90 -10.36 1.09 7.09
CA SER A 90 -10.90 1.69 5.86
C SER A 90 -9.93 2.66 5.19
N ILE A 91 -9.09 3.36 5.98
CA ILE A 91 -8.05 4.26 5.46
C ILE A 91 -7.03 3.51 4.58
N ALA A 92 -6.72 2.25 4.90
CA ALA A 92 -5.82 1.44 4.07
C ALA A 92 -6.42 1.14 2.70
N TYR A 93 -7.73 0.90 2.62
CA TYR A 93 -8.42 0.69 1.34
C TYR A 93 -8.45 1.96 0.50
N LEU A 94 -8.69 3.13 1.13
CA LEU A 94 -8.58 4.42 0.44
C LEU A 94 -7.20 4.58 -0.19
N TYR A 95 -6.13 4.34 0.57
CA TYR A 95 -4.77 4.47 0.05
C TYR A 95 -4.41 3.43 -1.00
N GLY A 96 -4.90 2.20 -0.87
CA GLY A 96 -4.72 1.16 -1.87
C GLY A 96 -5.34 1.54 -3.21
N GLU A 97 -6.51 2.19 -3.20
CA GLU A 97 -7.19 2.71 -4.39
C GLU A 97 -6.42 3.88 -5.01
N LEU A 98 -6.07 4.91 -4.21
CA LEU A 98 -5.30 6.06 -4.69
C LEU A 98 -3.94 5.66 -5.27
N LEU A 99 -3.26 4.71 -4.64
CA LEU A 99 -1.97 4.18 -5.12
C LEU A 99 -2.15 3.44 -6.44
N ALA A 100 -3.19 2.60 -6.58
CA ALA A 100 -3.47 1.83 -7.77
C ALA A 100 -3.86 2.72 -8.96
N ASP A 101 -4.74 3.69 -8.74
CA ASP A 101 -5.17 4.66 -9.78
C ASP A 101 -3.99 5.47 -10.30
N SER A 102 -3.11 5.88 -9.38
CA SER A 102 -1.91 6.64 -9.74
C SER A 102 -0.89 5.77 -10.47
N TRP A 103 -0.73 4.52 -10.05
CA TRP A 103 0.13 3.52 -10.70
C TRP A 103 -0.29 3.28 -12.13
N GLN A 104 -1.58 3.00 -12.38
CA GLN A 104 -2.10 2.74 -13.73
C GLN A 104 -1.93 3.93 -14.69
N LYS A 105 -1.95 5.17 -14.16
CA LYS A 105 -1.75 6.40 -14.95
C LYS A 105 -0.30 6.69 -15.28
N SER A 106 0.64 6.29 -14.42
CA SER A 106 2.03 6.74 -14.45
C SER A 106 3.02 5.66 -14.87
N GLN A 107 2.62 4.39 -14.78
CA GLN A 107 3.52 3.28 -15.06
C GLN A 107 3.06 2.47 -16.28
N PRO A 108 3.98 2.01 -17.13
CA PRO A 108 3.66 1.05 -18.14
C PRO A 108 3.16 -0.26 -17.49
N SER A 109 2.35 -1.00 -18.23
CA SER A 109 1.96 -2.35 -17.83
C SER A 109 3.20 -3.22 -17.64
N ILE A 110 3.34 -3.79 -16.44
CA ILE A 110 4.39 -4.77 -16.15
C ILE A 110 3.73 -6.15 -16.18
N ASP A 111 4.18 -6.98 -17.11
CA ASP A 111 3.67 -8.33 -17.26
C ASP A 111 4.02 -9.19 -16.02
N ASN A 112 3.12 -10.10 -15.69
CA ASN A 112 3.30 -11.02 -14.56
C ASN A 112 3.61 -10.32 -13.22
N LEU A 113 3.02 -9.15 -12.98
CA LEU A 113 3.23 -8.40 -11.74
C LEU A 113 2.67 -9.16 -10.54
N ILE A 114 3.56 -9.42 -9.58
CA ILE A 114 3.20 -10.01 -8.29
C ILE A 114 3.48 -8.97 -7.18
N VAL A 115 2.48 -8.71 -6.39
CA VAL A 115 2.54 -7.74 -5.29
C VAL A 115 2.81 -8.48 -3.99
N ILE A 116 3.86 -8.06 -3.28
CA ILE A 116 4.20 -8.57 -1.95
C ILE A 116 4.14 -7.42 -0.94
N PRO A 117 3.21 -7.43 0.01
CA PRO A 117 3.20 -6.43 1.08
C PRO A 117 4.33 -6.68 2.08
N ILE A 118 4.93 -5.62 2.59
CA ILE A 118 5.92 -5.71 3.66
C ILE A 118 5.24 -6.25 4.93
N PRO A 119 5.71 -7.37 5.49
CA PRO A 119 5.08 -7.98 6.65
C PRO A 119 5.42 -7.26 7.95
N LEU A 120 4.45 -7.22 8.88
CA LEU A 120 4.68 -6.84 10.26
C LEU A 120 5.27 -8.02 11.06
N HIS A 121 5.99 -7.70 12.14
CA HIS A 121 6.35 -8.70 13.15
C HIS A 121 5.09 -9.19 13.89
N ALA A 122 5.11 -10.45 14.34
CA ALA A 122 3.98 -11.09 15.03
C ALA A 122 3.42 -10.25 16.19
N ASP A 123 4.29 -9.68 17.05
CA ASP A 123 3.86 -8.84 18.18
C ASP A 123 3.08 -7.59 17.73
N LYS A 124 3.56 -6.93 16.66
CA LYS A 124 2.88 -5.76 16.10
C LYS A 124 1.58 -6.15 15.41
N LEU A 125 1.55 -7.32 14.77
CA LEU A 125 0.33 -7.86 14.17
C LEU A 125 -0.70 -8.20 15.24
N ALA A 126 -0.28 -8.84 16.34
CA ALA A 126 -1.15 -9.18 17.45
C ALA A 126 -1.72 -7.93 18.14
N SER A 127 -0.88 -6.92 18.40
CA SER A 127 -1.32 -5.67 19.04
C SER A 127 -2.21 -4.79 18.15
N ARG A 128 -1.97 -4.76 16.83
CA ARG A 128 -2.70 -3.94 15.86
C ARG A 128 -3.91 -4.65 15.26
N GLY A 129 -3.87 -6.00 15.22
CA GLY A 129 -4.92 -6.84 14.64
C GLY A 129 -4.94 -6.90 13.11
N PHE A 130 -4.00 -6.24 12.42
CA PHE A 130 -3.88 -6.25 10.95
C PHE A 130 -2.52 -5.71 10.48
N ASN A 131 -2.14 -6.06 9.25
CA ASN A 131 -1.01 -5.48 8.54
C ASN A 131 -1.52 -4.40 7.57
N GLN A 132 -1.16 -3.13 7.78
CA GLN A 132 -1.58 -2.02 6.93
C GLN A 132 -1.08 -2.16 5.48
N ALA A 133 0.17 -2.61 5.29
CA ALA A 133 0.71 -2.82 3.95
C ALA A 133 -0.05 -3.92 3.19
N GLU A 134 -0.50 -4.96 3.89
CA GLU A 134 -1.34 -6.01 3.31
C GLU A 134 -2.71 -5.49 2.89
N LEU A 135 -3.39 -4.69 3.72
CA LEU A 135 -4.69 -4.12 3.36
C LEU A 135 -4.58 -3.18 2.14
N ILE A 136 -3.53 -2.36 2.09
CA ILE A 136 -3.21 -1.50 0.93
C ILE A 136 -2.98 -2.36 -0.31
N ALA A 137 -2.13 -3.41 -0.20
CA ALA A 137 -1.80 -4.30 -1.31
C ALA A 137 -3.03 -5.07 -1.84
N ARG A 138 -3.91 -5.55 -0.96
CA ARG A 138 -5.17 -6.22 -1.35
C ARG A 138 -6.04 -5.30 -2.21
N LYS A 139 -6.22 -4.04 -1.78
CA LYS A 139 -7.01 -3.08 -2.56
C LYS A 139 -6.30 -2.69 -3.86
N PHE A 140 -4.99 -2.49 -3.83
CA PHE A 140 -4.18 -2.25 -5.03
C PHE A 140 -4.35 -3.36 -6.06
N CYS A 141 -4.22 -4.62 -5.64
CA CYS A 141 -4.39 -5.79 -6.52
C CYS A 141 -5.82 -5.90 -7.05
N GLN A 142 -6.83 -5.58 -6.24
CA GLN A 142 -8.22 -5.56 -6.67
C GLN A 142 -8.47 -4.57 -7.81
N VAL A 143 -7.81 -3.41 -7.79
CA VAL A 143 -7.96 -2.35 -8.81
C VAL A 143 -7.11 -2.65 -10.04
N THR A 144 -5.86 -3.09 -9.86
CA THR A 144 -4.90 -3.28 -10.97
C THR A 144 -5.00 -4.64 -11.64
N GLY A 145 -5.61 -5.64 -10.99
CA GLY A 145 -5.62 -7.03 -11.45
C GLY A 145 -4.31 -7.79 -11.16
N ALA A 146 -3.32 -7.17 -10.50
CA ALA A 146 -2.08 -7.82 -10.11
C ALA A 146 -2.30 -8.96 -9.11
N LYS A 147 -1.42 -9.96 -9.12
CA LYS A 147 -1.48 -11.08 -8.17
C LYS A 147 -0.91 -10.68 -6.82
N LEU A 148 -1.61 -11.04 -5.74
CA LEU A 148 -1.11 -10.87 -4.38
C LEU A 148 -0.41 -12.14 -3.90
N ASP A 149 0.79 -12.00 -3.32
CA ASP A 149 1.51 -13.08 -2.65
C ASP A 149 1.83 -12.68 -1.20
N LEU A 150 1.58 -13.58 -0.26
CA LEU A 150 1.77 -13.39 1.18
C LEU A 150 2.82 -14.34 1.78
N SER A 151 3.67 -14.92 0.94
CA SER A 151 4.69 -15.89 1.38
C SER A 151 5.85 -15.28 2.16
N LEU A 152 6.01 -13.94 2.13
CA LEU A 152 7.04 -13.25 2.90
C LEU A 152 6.59 -13.07 4.35
N GLN A 153 7.45 -13.44 5.29
CA GLN A 153 7.21 -13.28 6.73
C GLN A 153 8.33 -12.52 7.42
N ARG A 154 8.00 -11.83 8.50
CA ARG A 154 8.97 -11.19 9.38
C ARG A 154 9.19 -12.09 10.59
N THR A 155 10.38 -12.66 10.69
CA THR A 155 10.73 -13.70 11.68
C THR A 155 11.34 -13.15 12.97
N ARG A 156 11.85 -11.90 12.96
CA ARG A 156 12.44 -11.26 14.14
C ARG A 156 11.75 -9.94 14.46
N SER A 157 11.53 -9.71 15.75
CA SER A 157 11.21 -8.38 16.26
C SER A 157 12.44 -7.50 16.11
N THR A 158 12.32 -6.41 15.37
CA THR A 158 13.36 -5.38 15.30
C THR A 158 12.95 -4.25 16.23
N VAL A 159 13.91 -3.71 16.99
CA VAL A 159 13.69 -2.54 17.86
C VAL A 159 13.08 -1.41 17.04
N ALA A 160 12.16 -0.65 17.63
CA ALA A 160 11.56 0.51 16.98
C ALA A 160 12.66 1.40 16.42
N GLN A 161 12.61 1.71 15.12
CA GLN A 161 13.67 2.44 14.41
C GLN A 161 13.78 3.92 14.83
N PHE A 162 12.92 4.37 15.76
CA PHE A 162 12.95 5.73 16.28
C PHE A 162 14.20 5.90 17.16
N GLY A 163 15.08 6.83 16.78
CA GLY A 163 16.33 7.11 17.53
C GLY A 163 17.57 6.31 17.12
N LEU A 164 17.46 5.30 16.24
CA LEU A 164 18.62 4.55 15.76
C LEU A 164 19.36 5.29 14.64
N SER A 165 20.71 5.20 14.64
CA SER A 165 21.56 5.66 13.53
C SER A 165 21.26 4.89 12.24
N LYS A 166 21.70 5.40 11.09
CA LYS A 166 21.48 4.77 9.79
C LYS A 166 22.11 3.37 9.72
N SER A 167 23.31 3.15 10.27
CA SER A 167 23.99 1.86 10.36
C SER A 167 23.24 0.88 11.29
N ALA A 168 22.86 1.33 12.48
CA ALA A 168 22.09 0.51 13.42
C ALA A 168 20.72 0.08 12.88
N ARG A 169 20.10 0.87 12.00
CA ARG A 169 18.86 0.48 11.31
C ARG A 169 19.10 -0.61 10.27
N GLN A 170 20.24 -0.60 9.58
CA GLN A 170 20.59 -1.66 8.62
C GLN A 170 20.86 -2.99 9.31
N GLU A 171 21.64 -3.00 10.37
CA GLU A 171 21.94 -4.19 11.18
C GLU A 171 20.69 -4.76 11.85
N ASN A 172 19.82 -3.89 12.36
CA ASN A 172 18.59 -4.29 13.03
C ASN A 172 17.59 -5.03 12.10
N VAL A 173 17.67 -4.82 10.78
CA VAL A 173 16.74 -5.42 9.80
C VAL A 173 17.36 -6.61 9.06
N ALA A 174 18.69 -6.81 9.14
CA ALA A 174 19.37 -7.94 8.53
C ALA A 174 18.87 -9.29 9.11
N GLY A 175 18.43 -10.21 8.23
CA GLY A 175 17.89 -11.51 8.62
C GLY A 175 16.52 -11.48 9.33
N ALA A 176 15.81 -10.34 9.27
CA ALA A 176 14.49 -10.22 9.91
C ALA A 176 13.33 -10.75 9.04
N PHE A 177 13.60 -11.15 7.81
CA PHE A 177 12.59 -11.63 6.86
C PHE A 177 12.96 -13.00 6.32
N ALA A 178 11.95 -13.80 6.03
CA ALA A 178 12.08 -15.11 5.38
C ALA A 178 10.94 -15.33 4.38
N LEU A 179 11.25 -16.04 3.31
CA LEU A 179 10.26 -16.51 2.35
C LEU A 179 9.78 -17.90 2.78
N VAL A 180 8.47 -18.04 3.04
CA VAL A 180 7.87 -19.28 3.55
C VAL A 180 6.86 -19.80 2.53
N ARG A 181 7.02 -21.08 2.11
CA ARG A 181 6.08 -21.77 1.19
C ARG A 181 5.79 -20.97 -0.10
N SER A 182 6.82 -20.43 -0.71
CA SER A 182 6.65 -19.67 -1.94
C SER A 182 6.32 -20.57 -3.12
N SER A 183 5.26 -20.23 -3.86
CA SER A 183 4.97 -20.76 -5.20
C SER A 183 5.51 -19.84 -6.30
N LEU A 184 6.25 -18.80 -5.93
CA LEU A 184 6.82 -17.82 -6.85
C LEU A 184 7.83 -18.50 -7.76
N LYS A 185 7.72 -18.22 -9.05
CA LYS A 185 8.61 -18.76 -10.08
C LYS A 185 9.63 -17.70 -10.48
N SER A 186 10.81 -18.13 -10.89
CA SER A 186 11.78 -17.27 -11.58
C SER A 186 11.11 -16.55 -12.78
N GLY A 187 11.44 -15.29 -13.00
CA GLY A 187 10.84 -14.45 -14.05
C GLY A 187 9.55 -13.73 -13.64
N ALA A 188 9.12 -13.83 -12.38
CA ALA A 188 8.06 -12.98 -11.86
C ALA A 188 8.60 -11.57 -11.52
N ASN A 189 7.89 -10.53 -11.92
CA ASN A 189 8.18 -9.14 -11.54
C ASN A 189 7.54 -8.83 -10.19
N ILE A 190 8.33 -8.68 -9.14
CA ILE A 190 7.83 -8.44 -7.79
C ILE A 190 7.80 -6.95 -7.49
N LEU A 191 6.61 -6.45 -7.15
CA LEU A 191 6.41 -5.12 -6.60
C LEU A 191 6.19 -5.22 -5.08
N LEU A 192 7.05 -4.61 -4.30
CA LEU A 192 6.85 -4.49 -2.85
C LEU A 192 5.87 -3.38 -2.54
N ILE A 193 4.94 -3.60 -1.61
CA ILE A 193 4.05 -2.53 -1.12
C ILE A 193 4.30 -2.31 0.38
N ASP A 194 4.48 -1.04 0.74
CA ASP A 194 4.52 -0.57 2.13
C ASP A 194 3.67 0.71 2.30
N ASP A 195 3.44 1.13 3.52
CA ASP A 195 2.69 2.36 3.78
C ASP A 195 3.58 3.61 3.65
N ILE A 196 4.78 3.61 4.23
CA ILE A 196 5.68 4.78 4.25
C ILE A 196 7.12 4.36 3.95
N TYR A 197 7.72 5.03 2.98
CA TYR A 197 9.15 4.92 2.72
C TYR A 197 9.91 6.06 3.41
N THR A 198 10.82 5.71 4.30
CA THR A 198 11.72 6.67 4.96
C THR A 198 13.16 6.47 4.48
N THR A 199 13.93 5.64 5.16
CA THR A 199 15.31 5.29 4.79
C THR A 199 15.42 4.17 3.77
N GLY A 200 14.35 3.42 3.56
CA GLY A 200 14.31 2.25 2.70
C GLY A 200 15.01 1.01 3.26
N SER A 201 15.45 1.02 4.51
CA SER A 201 16.17 -0.13 5.12
C SER A 201 15.32 -1.41 5.10
N THR A 202 14.03 -1.30 5.42
CA THR A 202 13.09 -2.43 5.42
C THR A 202 12.95 -3.04 4.02
N VAL A 203 12.65 -2.21 3.01
CA VAL A 203 12.42 -2.70 1.64
C VAL A 203 13.69 -3.25 1.02
N ARG A 204 14.88 -2.67 1.32
CA ARG A 204 16.17 -3.23 0.88
C ARG A 204 16.45 -4.60 1.48
N SER A 205 16.17 -4.79 2.78
CA SER A 205 16.34 -6.10 3.42
C SER A 205 15.41 -7.15 2.81
N VAL A 206 14.15 -6.80 2.55
CA VAL A 206 13.21 -7.68 1.85
C VAL A 206 13.68 -8.00 0.43
N ALA A 207 14.10 -6.99 -0.34
CA ALA A 207 14.61 -7.19 -1.69
C ALA A 207 15.83 -8.11 -1.71
N SER A 208 16.74 -7.98 -0.73
CA SER A 208 17.89 -8.88 -0.58
C SER A 208 17.47 -10.34 -0.34
N VAL A 209 16.46 -10.57 0.51
CA VAL A 209 15.92 -11.93 0.75
C VAL A 209 15.29 -12.50 -0.52
N LEU A 210 14.48 -11.74 -1.24
CA LEU A 210 13.85 -12.21 -2.47
C LEU A 210 14.88 -12.52 -3.55
N ARG A 211 15.89 -11.65 -3.73
CA ARG A 211 16.98 -11.84 -4.69
C ARG A 211 17.84 -13.07 -4.36
N SER A 212 18.06 -13.39 -3.08
CA SER A 212 18.77 -14.63 -2.70
C SER A 212 18.00 -15.90 -3.08
N HIS A 213 16.68 -15.79 -3.33
CA HIS A 213 15.83 -16.85 -3.88
C HIS A 213 15.63 -16.72 -5.40
N GLN A 214 16.47 -15.95 -6.11
CA GLN A 214 16.41 -15.73 -7.56
C GLN A 214 15.09 -15.11 -8.03
N LEU A 215 14.50 -14.25 -7.19
CA LEU A 215 13.27 -13.53 -7.47
C LEU A 215 13.60 -12.05 -7.72
N ASP A 216 13.13 -11.51 -8.86
CA ASP A 216 13.41 -10.15 -9.26
C ASP A 216 12.43 -9.16 -8.63
N VAL A 217 12.96 -8.17 -7.90
CA VAL A 217 12.18 -7.07 -7.35
C VAL A 217 12.25 -5.89 -8.33
N CYS A 218 11.17 -5.64 -9.05
CA CYS A 218 11.08 -4.57 -10.03
C CYS A 218 10.94 -3.18 -9.39
N GLY A 219 10.51 -3.11 -8.14
CA GLY A 219 10.42 -1.85 -7.40
C GLY A 219 9.61 -1.93 -6.13
N VAL A 220 9.35 -0.76 -5.58
CA VAL A 220 8.57 -0.54 -4.34
C VAL A 220 7.50 0.50 -4.62
N ALA A 221 6.27 0.24 -4.21
CA ALA A 221 5.19 1.23 -4.22
C ALA A 221 4.74 1.54 -2.79
N VAL A 222 4.62 2.82 -2.47
CA VAL A 222 4.24 3.29 -1.12
C VAL A 222 3.20 4.40 -1.19
N VAL A 223 2.43 4.51 -0.13
CA VAL A 223 1.48 5.62 0.01
C VAL A 223 2.22 6.95 0.15
N ALA A 224 3.29 6.97 0.95
CA ALA A 224 4.02 8.21 1.15
C ALA A 224 5.53 8.01 1.34
N THR A 225 6.28 9.03 0.98
CA THR A 225 7.72 9.10 1.24
C THR A 225 8.07 10.31 2.09
N GLY A 226 9.07 10.13 2.96
CA GLY A 226 9.74 11.21 3.68
C GLY A 226 11.02 11.68 2.99
N ARG A 227 11.24 11.31 1.72
CA ARG A 227 12.33 11.89 0.94
C ARG A 227 12.00 13.34 0.64
N ASP A 228 12.90 14.23 1.03
CA ASP A 228 12.90 15.62 0.59
C ASP A 228 13.49 15.69 -0.84
N ASP A 229 13.10 16.72 -1.57
CA ASP A 229 13.54 17.00 -2.94
C ASP A 229 15.03 17.36 -2.98
#